data_958ed41ef628d1416699d1c7e16b6114
#
_entry.id   958ed41ef628d1416699d1c7e16b6114
#
_cell.length_a   1.000
_cell.length_b   1.000
_cell.length_c   1.000
_cell.angle_alpha   90.00
_cell.angle_beta   90.00
_cell.angle_gamma   90.00
#
_symmetry.space_group_name_H-M   'P 1'
#
loop_
_entity.id
_entity.type
_entity.pdbx_description
1 polymer ?
#
loop_
_entity_poly.entity_id
_entity_poly.type
_entity_poly.pdbx_seq_one_letter_code
_entity_poly.pdbx_strand_id
1 'polypeptide(L)'
;NALVVRPAGRLENLAARVSLMLYQLSWRTPLHKMRITGKLPMKLLAAPANPLPGDEARGTAIRIGKFLFQGMEQSIDAIDYDKPTLPPAFADYVHRFDWLRDLVATVNRGEGAPLAASIAETWLAANGARPRMPAWRIDDSAWRFLNMASAAPYLLTSSDLIYRSKILNHFARTARHLDQSAVRATKPFDKVCGWAGVVAASLLLPEGKARRAMGEHSLEAALRDLVFPDGGVLSRAPQQLMELIALLSTLRECYIARQEAVPDFLTDTLGRNVPALLGLTHADGGLGAWQGCGHVASERIEALVQASGVRARPLRQALDWGYQRVSAGPAVLQVDAGPPPHA
;
A
#
# COMPACT_ATOMS: atom_id res chain seq x y z
N ASN A 1 23.27 0.34 19.60
CA ASN A 1 22.05 -0.08 20.30
C ASN A 1 21.17 -0.79 19.29
N ALA A 2 21.38 -2.11 19.14
CA ALA A 2 20.47 -2.93 18.35
C ALA A 2 19.05 -2.70 18.89
N LEU A 3 18.08 -2.50 18.00
CA LEU A 3 16.67 -2.56 18.37
C LEU A 3 16.43 -3.92 19.03
N VAL A 4 16.45 -3.94 20.36
CA VAL A 4 15.92 -5.07 21.11
C VAL A 4 14.42 -4.97 20.89
N VAL A 5 13.95 -5.58 19.78
CA VAL A 5 12.54 -5.91 19.63
C VAL A 5 12.23 -6.79 20.83
N ARG A 6 11.63 -6.21 21.86
CA ARG A 6 11.08 -7.01 22.95
C ARG A 6 10.07 -7.95 22.28
N PRO A 7 10.33 -9.26 22.24
CA PRO A 7 9.33 -10.17 21.73
C PRO A 7 8.11 -9.94 22.61
N ALA A 8 7.02 -9.44 22.01
CA ALA A 8 5.74 -9.41 22.70
C ALA A 8 5.55 -10.79 23.31
N GLY A 9 5.23 -10.87 24.60
CA GLY A 9 5.20 -12.13 25.29
C GLY A 9 4.30 -13.10 24.52
N ARG A 10 4.62 -14.42 24.49
CA ARG A 10 3.84 -15.43 23.74
C ARG A 10 2.34 -15.31 24.01
N LEU A 11 1.95 -14.88 25.22
CA LEU A 11 0.56 -14.66 25.61
C LEU A 11 -0.04 -13.41 24.96
N GLU A 12 0.73 -12.31 24.84
CA GLU A 12 0.27 -11.07 24.18
C GLU A 12 0.05 -11.29 22.68
N ASN A 13 0.96 -12.03 22.03
CA ASN A 13 0.80 -12.42 20.62
C ASN A 13 -0.41 -13.33 20.42
N LEU A 14 -0.67 -14.26 21.35
CA LEU A 14 -1.85 -15.13 21.27
C LEU A 14 -3.13 -14.33 21.45
N ALA A 15 -3.20 -13.44 22.44
CA ALA A 15 -4.34 -12.57 22.68
C ALA A 15 -4.64 -11.67 21.47
N ALA A 16 -3.61 -11.09 20.86
CA ALA A 16 -3.75 -10.27 19.65
C ALA A 16 -4.28 -11.09 18.47
N ARG A 17 -3.76 -12.30 18.24
CA ARG A 17 -4.25 -13.22 17.20
C ARG A 17 -5.72 -13.64 17.43
N VAL A 18 -6.08 -13.95 18.65
CA VAL A 18 -7.46 -14.30 19.01
C VAL A 18 -8.38 -13.10 18.80
N SER A 19 -7.98 -11.91 19.22
CA SER A 19 -8.74 -10.67 18.98
C SER A 19 -8.96 -10.40 17.50
N LEU A 20 -7.94 -10.59 16.66
CA LEU A 20 -8.05 -10.44 15.21
C LEU A 20 -8.99 -11.50 14.63
N MET A 21 -8.88 -12.75 15.04
CA MET A 21 -9.74 -13.83 14.58
C MET A 21 -11.21 -13.57 14.94
N LEU A 22 -11.49 -13.16 16.19
CA LEU A 22 -12.84 -12.81 16.63
C LEU A 22 -13.39 -11.60 15.85
N TYR A 23 -12.54 -10.61 15.57
CA TYR A 23 -12.91 -9.49 14.73
C TYR A 23 -13.26 -9.94 13.31
N GLN A 24 -12.46 -10.79 12.67
CA GLN A 24 -12.75 -11.33 11.33
C GLN A 24 -14.03 -12.19 11.31
N LEU A 25 -14.27 -12.99 12.35
CA LEU A 25 -15.53 -13.73 12.50
C LEU A 25 -16.73 -12.78 12.60
N SER A 26 -16.54 -11.62 13.26
CA SER A 26 -17.61 -10.61 13.35
C SER A 26 -18.02 -10.02 12.00
N TRP A 27 -17.18 -10.10 10.95
CA TRP A 27 -17.48 -9.59 9.61
C TRP A 27 -18.73 -10.23 9.00
N ARG A 28 -19.05 -11.46 9.43
CA ARG A 28 -20.25 -12.18 8.98
C ARG A 28 -21.54 -11.72 9.70
N THR A 29 -21.42 -10.89 10.74
CA THR A 29 -22.54 -10.47 11.56
C THR A 29 -23.16 -9.15 11.10
N PRO A 30 -24.46 -8.92 11.35
CA PRO A 30 -25.11 -7.62 11.12
C PRO A 30 -24.45 -6.48 11.91
N LEU A 31 -23.91 -6.76 13.10
CA LEU A 31 -23.21 -5.78 13.95
C LEU A 31 -22.00 -5.16 13.26
N HIS A 32 -21.20 -5.97 12.56
CA HIS A 32 -20.07 -5.44 11.81
C HIS A 32 -20.52 -4.55 10.66
N LYS A 33 -21.57 -4.97 9.93
CA LYS A 33 -22.18 -4.15 8.88
C LYS A 33 -22.61 -2.78 9.43
N MET A 34 -23.23 -2.74 10.60
CA MET A 34 -23.61 -1.47 11.27
C MET A 34 -22.39 -0.62 11.62
N ARG A 35 -21.30 -1.22 12.11
CA ARG A 35 -20.08 -0.50 12.49
C ARG A 35 -19.37 0.18 11.32
N ILE A 36 -19.39 -0.43 10.13
CA ILE A 36 -18.78 0.13 8.92
C ILE A 36 -19.78 0.98 8.10
N THR A 37 -21.05 0.99 8.47
CA THR A 37 -22.09 1.83 7.87
C THR A 37 -22.22 3.12 8.68
N GLY A 38 -22.45 4.24 8.03
CA GLY A 38 -22.63 5.54 8.71
C GLY A 38 -22.90 6.63 7.67
N LYS A 39 -22.72 7.90 8.05
CA LYS A 39 -22.89 9.02 7.13
C LYS A 39 -22.04 8.81 5.88
N LEU A 40 -22.65 9.04 4.73
CA LEU A 40 -21.98 8.96 3.43
C LEU A 40 -21.27 10.28 3.16
N PRO A 41 -19.98 10.26 2.76
CA PRO A 41 -19.34 11.47 2.28
C PRO A 41 -19.96 11.88 0.96
N MET A 42 -20.30 13.15 0.83
CA MET A 42 -20.85 13.68 -0.42
C MET A 42 -19.77 13.88 -1.50
N LYS A 43 -18.50 13.94 -1.09
CA LYS A 43 -17.35 14.17 -1.97
C LYS A 43 -16.07 13.66 -1.36
N LEU A 44 -15.08 13.40 -2.20
CA LEU A 44 -13.67 13.33 -1.83
C LEU A 44 -13.12 14.77 -1.79
N LEU A 45 -12.33 15.11 -0.77
CA LEU A 45 -11.85 16.48 -0.57
C LEU A 45 -10.72 16.87 -1.51
N ALA A 46 -9.94 15.89 -1.99
CA ALA A 46 -8.90 16.05 -2.99
C ALA A 46 -8.64 14.71 -3.68
N ALA A 47 -8.08 14.76 -4.88
CA ALA A 47 -7.52 13.60 -5.59
C ALA A 47 -5.99 13.76 -5.58
N PRO A 48 -5.26 12.99 -4.77
CA PRO A 48 -3.80 13.06 -4.74
C PRO A 48 -3.22 12.54 -6.06
N ALA A 49 -2.09 13.07 -6.49
CA ALA A 49 -1.34 12.47 -7.58
C ALA A 49 -0.86 11.06 -7.18
N ASN A 50 -0.77 10.14 -8.15
CA ASN A 50 -0.05 8.90 -7.91
C ASN A 50 1.42 9.15 -8.25
N PRO A 51 2.35 9.08 -7.29
CA PRO A 51 3.75 9.36 -7.56
C PRO A 51 4.46 8.22 -8.31
N LEU A 52 3.83 7.05 -8.37
CA LEU A 52 4.38 5.88 -9.04
C LEU A 52 3.92 5.84 -10.50
N PRO A 53 4.80 5.52 -11.46
CA PRO A 53 4.38 5.35 -12.85
C PRO A 53 3.50 4.11 -13.01
N GLY A 54 2.56 4.18 -13.94
CA GLY A 54 1.82 3.02 -14.40
C GLY A 54 2.62 2.23 -15.46
N ASP A 55 2.24 0.98 -15.65
CA ASP A 55 2.82 0.08 -16.64
C ASP A 55 1.97 0.11 -17.93
N GLU A 56 2.56 0.55 -19.03
CA GLU A 56 1.86 0.71 -20.30
C GLU A 56 1.36 -0.62 -20.89
N ALA A 57 2.14 -1.70 -20.72
CA ALA A 57 1.72 -3.01 -21.22
C ALA A 57 0.49 -3.53 -20.47
N ARG A 58 0.48 -3.35 -19.14
CA ARG A 58 -0.68 -3.70 -18.29
C ARG A 58 -1.88 -2.83 -18.61
N GLY A 59 -1.69 -1.54 -18.76
CA GLY A 59 -2.78 -0.63 -19.14
C GLY A 59 -3.37 -0.95 -20.51
N THR A 60 -2.54 -1.34 -21.49
CA THR A 60 -2.98 -1.80 -22.80
C THR A 60 -3.77 -3.10 -22.69
N ALA A 61 -3.34 -4.04 -21.85
CA ALA A 61 -4.09 -5.26 -21.59
C ALA A 61 -5.49 -4.98 -20.99
N ILE A 62 -5.61 -4.01 -20.09
CA ILE A 62 -6.90 -3.61 -19.51
C ILE A 62 -7.86 -3.08 -20.60
N ARG A 63 -7.37 -2.33 -21.58
CA ARG A 63 -8.18 -1.82 -22.70
C ARG A 63 -8.83 -2.94 -23.53
N ILE A 64 -8.20 -4.10 -23.61
CA ILE A 64 -8.73 -5.28 -24.33
C ILE A 64 -9.40 -6.28 -23.38
N GLY A 65 -9.77 -5.86 -22.15
CA GLY A 65 -10.52 -6.68 -21.20
C GLY A 65 -9.69 -7.71 -20.43
N LYS A 66 -8.38 -7.51 -20.31
CA LYS A 66 -7.49 -8.43 -19.60
C LYS A 66 -6.70 -7.73 -18.51
N PHE A 67 -6.47 -8.41 -17.38
CA PHE A 67 -5.38 -8.07 -16.48
C PHE A 67 -4.12 -8.84 -16.88
N LEU A 68 -3.01 -8.14 -16.91
CA LEU A 68 -1.67 -8.70 -17.09
C LEU A 68 -0.84 -8.48 -15.84
N PHE A 69 -0.30 -9.53 -15.24
CA PHE A 69 0.54 -9.42 -14.06
C PHE A 69 1.59 -10.53 -14.00
N GLN A 70 2.86 -10.16 -13.92
CA GLN A 70 4.00 -11.10 -13.87
C GLN A 70 3.96 -12.16 -14.99
N GLY A 71 3.63 -11.75 -16.21
CA GLY A 71 3.55 -12.64 -17.37
C GLY A 71 2.27 -13.50 -17.47
N MET A 72 1.38 -13.40 -16.48
CA MET A 72 0.08 -14.07 -16.52
C MET A 72 -1.01 -13.13 -17.04
N GLU A 73 -1.85 -13.62 -17.93
CA GLU A 73 -3.05 -12.92 -18.39
C GLU A 73 -4.30 -13.55 -17.81
N GLN A 74 -5.26 -12.71 -17.40
CA GLN A 74 -6.57 -13.13 -16.94
C GLN A 74 -7.65 -12.22 -17.56
N SER A 75 -8.67 -12.82 -18.19
CA SER A 75 -9.84 -12.03 -18.62
C SER A 75 -10.54 -11.41 -17.41
N ILE A 76 -10.83 -10.12 -17.48
CA ILE A 76 -11.46 -9.37 -16.39
C ILE A 76 -12.86 -9.92 -16.10
N ASP A 77 -13.63 -10.22 -17.15
CA ASP A 77 -14.99 -10.74 -17.00
C ASP A 77 -15.05 -12.19 -16.50
N ALA A 78 -13.93 -12.93 -16.57
CA ALA A 78 -13.84 -14.31 -16.09
C ALA A 78 -13.36 -14.41 -14.63
N ILE A 79 -13.11 -13.29 -13.95
CA ILE A 79 -12.70 -13.31 -12.53
C ILE A 79 -13.91 -13.60 -11.66
N ASP A 80 -13.88 -14.76 -11.01
CA ASP A 80 -14.83 -15.09 -9.94
C ASP A 80 -14.31 -14.55 -8.59
N TYR A 81 -14.84 -13.42 -8.15
CA TYR A 81 -14.47 -12.83 -6.87
C TYR A 81 -15.00 -13.61 -5.66
N ASP A 82 -15.90 -14.54 -5.83
CA ASP A 82 -16.42 -15.42 -4.76
C ASP A 82 -15.50 -16.61 -4.54
N LYS A 83 -14.75 -17.01 -5.56
CA LYS A 83 -13.79 -18.12 -5.52
C LYS A 83 -12.40 -17.62 -5.94
N PRO A 84 -11.52 -17.28 -5.00
CA PRO A 84 -10.20 -16.78 -5.35
C PRO A 84 -9.41 -17.86 -6.11
N THR A 85 -9.26 -17.67 -7.41
CA THR A 85 -8.50 -18.55 -8.31
C THR A 85 -7.15 -17.94 -8.70
N LEU A 86 -6.95 -16.66 -8.38
CA LEU A 86 -5.74 -15.93 -8.72
C LEU A 86 -4.60 -16.25 -7.75
N PRO A 87 -3.34 -16.36 -8.24
CA PRO A 87 -2.18 -16.41 -7.37
C PRO A 87 -2.14 -15.19 -6.43
N PRO A 88 -1.58 -15.33 -5.21
CA PRO A 88 -1.67 -14.26 -4.19
C PRO A 88 -1.23 -12.88 -4.67
N ALA A 89 -0.07 -12.78 -5.33
CA ALA A 89 0.44 -11.49 -5.82
C ALA A 89 -0.45 -10.88 -6.92
N PHE A 90 -1.08 -11.70 -7.75
CA PHE A 90 -2.04 -11.25 -8.74
C PHE A 90 -3.36 -10.81 -8.08
N ALA A 91 -3.82 -11.56 -7.08
CA ALA A 91 -5.00 -11.17 -6.29
C ALA A 91 -4.78 -9.82 -5.61
N ASP A 92 -3.59 -9.58 -5.04
CA ASP A 92 -3.21 -8.29 -4.45
C ASP A 92 -3.30 -7.15 -5.48
N TYR A 93 -2.74 -7.33 -6.70
CA TYR A 93 -2.83 -6.37 -7.79
C TYR A 93 -4.28 -5.97 -8.11
N VAL A 94 -5.17 -6.96 -8.17
CA VAL A 94 -6.60 -6.74 -8.45
C VAL A 94 -7.31 -6.07 -7.26
N HIS A 95 -7.11 -6.57 -6.03
CA HIS A 95 -7.82 -6.10 -4.85
C HIS A 95 -7.31 -4.76 -4.31
N ARG A 96 -6.05 -4.41 -4.55
CA ARG A 96 -5.44 -3.10 -4.25
C ARG A 96 -5.83 -2.02 -5.25
N PHE A 97 -6.44 -2.42 -6.38
CA PHE A 97 -6.73 -1.50 -7.49
C PHE A 97 -5.45 -0.90 -8.08
N ASP A 98 -4.34 -1.62 -8.06
CA ASP A 98 -3.08 -1.19 -8.67
C ASP A 98 -3.23 -0.97 -10.19
N TRP A 99 -4.12 -1.71 -10.82
CA TRP A 99 -4.48 -1.62 -12.22
C TRP A 99 -5.02 -0.23 -12.64
N LEU A 100 -5.56 0.55 -11.70
CA LEU A 100 -6.01 1.92 -12.01
C LEU A 100 -4.85 2.81 -12.47
N ARG A 101 -3.71 2.67 -11.82
CA ARG A 101 -2.50 3.42 -12.19
C ARG A 101 -2.04 3.08 -13.60
N ASP A 102 -2.08 1.79 -13.96
CA ASP A 102 -1.69 1.31 -15.28
C ASP A 102 -2.67 1.79 -16.35
N LEU A 103 -3.97 1.78 -16.08
CA LEU A 103 -4.99 2.32 -16.96
C LEU A 103 -4.82 3.83 -17.17
N VAL A 104 -4.60 4.60 -16.10
CA VAL A 104 -4.41 6.06 -16.17
C VAL A 104 -3.18 6.43 -16.99
N ALA A 105 -2.13 5.61 -16.99
CA ALA A 105 -0.92 5.85 -17.77
C ALA A 105 -1.12 5.64 -19.28
N THR A 106 -2.14 4.87 -19.71
CA THR A 106 -2.29 4.45 -21.12
C THR A 106 -3.44 5.10 -21.85
N VAL A 107 -4.44 5.60 -21.14
CA VAL A 107 -5.64 6.18 -21.76
C VAL A 107 -6.04 7.50 -21.13
N ASN A 108 -6.58 8.38 -21.96
CA ASN A 108 -7.17 9.60 -21.46
C ASN A 108 -8.45 9.30 -20.65
N ARG A 109 -8.89 10.29 -19.87
CA ARG A 109 -10.05 10.13 -18.99
C ARG A 109 -11.34 9.76 -19.72
N GLY A 110 -11.54 10.27 -20.94
CA GLY A 110 -12.75 10.00 -21.72
C GLY A 110 -12.93 8.51 -22.03
N GLU A 111 -11.86 7.84 -22.41
CA GLU A 111 -11.83 6.39 -22.70
C GLU A 111 -11.69 5.55 -21.42
N GLY A 112 -10.86 5.98 -20.50
CA GLY A 112 -10.51 5.20 -19.30
C GLY A 112 -11.60 5.21 -18.22
N ALA A 113 -12.38 6.29 -18.08
CA ALA A 113 -13.40 6.37 -17.04
C ALA A 113 -14.51 5.32 -17.15
N PRO A 114 -15.07 5.03 -18.35
CA PRO A 114 -16.04 3.94 -18.51
C PRO A 114 -15.46 2.57 -18.14
N LEU A 115 -14.22 2.28 -18.54
CA LEU A 115 -13.53 1.03 -18.23
C LEU A 115 -13.30 0.91 -16.72
N ALA A 116 -12.75 1.96 -16.11
CA ALA A 116 -12.53 1.99 -14.66
C ALA A 116 -13.84 1.80 -13.88
N ALA A 117 -14.92 2.44 -14.32
CA ALA A 117 -16.24 2.32 -13.71
C ALA A 117 -16.79 0.89 -13.80
N SER A 118 -16.73 0.27 -14.96
CA SER A 118 -17.22 -1.11 -15.18
C SER A 118 -16.49 -2.11 -14.29
N ILE A 119 -15.15 -2.06 -14.27
CA ILE A 119 -14.32 -2.96 -13.46
C ILE A 119 -14.58 -2.73 -11.96
N ALA A 120 -14.61 -1.47 -11.55
CA ALA A 120 -14.85 -1.12 -10.13
C ALA A 120 -16.26 -1.54 -9.70
N GLU A 121 -17.28 -1.38 -10.53
CA GLU A 121 -18.65 -1.76 -10.20
C GLU A 121 -18.79 -3.28 -10.04
N THR A 122 -18.20 -4.06 -10.93
CA THR A 122 -18.17 -5.54 -10.83
C THR A 122 -17.50 -5.98 -9.52
N TRP A 123 -16.34 -5.38 -9.21
CA TRP A 123 -15.63 -5.67 -7.95
C TRP A 123 -16.47 -5.26 -6.73
N LEU A 124 -17.12 -4.09 -6.75
CA LEU A 124 -17.96 -3.60 -5.66
C LEU A 124 -19.21 -4.46 -5.46
N ALA A 125 -19.79 -5.00 -6.52
CA ALA A 125 -20.93 -5.92 -6.43
C ALA A 125 -20.56 -7.17 -5.60
N ALA A 126 -19.36 -7.71 -5.82
CA ALA A 126 -18.89 -8.89 -5.12
C ALA A 126 -18.36 -8.58 -3.70
N ASN A 127 -17.59 -7.50 -3.53
CA ASN A 127 -16.81 -7.26 -2.32
C ASN A 127 -17.24 -6.00 -1.52
N GLY A 128 -18.04 -5.10 -2.10
CA GLY A 128 -18.35 -3.81 -1.49
C GLY A 128 -19.33 -3.87 -0.31
N ALA A 129 -20.20 -4.89 -0.28
CA ALA A 129 -21.27 -4.98 0.73
C ALA A 129 -20.79 -5.55 2.08
N ARG A 130 -19.89 -6.53 2.04
CA ARG A 130 -19.39 -7.24 3.23
C ARG A 130 -17.88 -7.46 3.12
N PRO A 131 -17.11 -7.14 4.17
CA PRO A 131 -15.72 -7.54 4.24
C PRO A 131 -15.56 -9.04 4.14
N ARG A 132 -14.66 -9.50 3.27
CA ARG A 132 -14.23 -10.90 3.15
C ARG A 132 -12.78 -10.97 2.68
N MET A 133 -12.11 -12.05 3.07
CA MET A 133 -10.75 -12.32 2.62
C MET A 133 -10.74 -12.85 1.18
N PRO A 134 -9.70 -12.57 0.39
CA PRO A 134 -8.56 -11.72 0.70
C PRO A 134 -8.85 -10.21 0.53
N ALA A 135 -9.88 -9.81 -0.19
CA ALA A 135 -10.17 -8.45 -0.65
C ALA A 135 -10.19 -7.37 0.45
N TRP A 136 -10.41 -7.74 1.70
CA TRP A 136 -10.46 -6.83 2.84
C TRP A 136 -9.30 -7.02 3.83
N ARG A 137 -8.19 -7.58 3.37
CA ARG A 137 -6.94 -7.49 4.13
C ARG A 137 -6.61 -6.04 4.41
N ILE A 138 -5.90 -5.80 5.51
CA ILE A 138 -5.58 -4.44 5.98
C ILE A 138 -4.75 -3.69 4.93
N ASP A 139 -3.69 -4.32 4.45
CA ASP A 139 -2.79 -3.79 3.43
C ASP A 139 -3.52 -3.53 2.10
N ASP A 140 -4.31 -4.49 1.60
CA ASP A 140 -5.09 -4.32 0.38
C ASP A 140 -6.14 -3.21 0.49
N SER A 141 -6.76 -3.08 1.66
CA SER A 141 -7.73 -2.02 1.92
C SER A 141 -7.09 -0.64 1.94
N ALA A 142 -5.89 -0.51 2.51
CA ALA A 142 -5.15 0.74 2.54
C ALA A 142 -4.69 1.15 1.13
N TRP A 143 -4.09 0.22 0.37
CA TRP A 143 -3.67 0.46 -1.00
C TRP A 143 -4.86 0.77 -1.92
N ARG A 144 -5.94 0.02 -1.82
CA ARG A 144 -7.17 0.30 -2.58
C ARG A 144 -7.69 1.69 -2.31
N PHE A 145 -7.72 2.12 -1.04
CA PHE A 145 -8.15 3.47 -0.70
C PHE A 145 -7.28 4.52 -1.40
N LEU A 146 -5.96 4.39 -1.34
CA LEU A 146 -4.99 5.32 -1.95
C LEU A 146 -5.10 5.32 -3.49
N ASN A 147 -5.11 4.14 -4.12
CA ASN A 147 -5.19 4.01 -5.57
C ASN A 147 -6.50 4.55 -6.15
N MET A 148 -7.63 4.24 -5.49
CA MET A 148 -8.93 4.79 -5.87
C MET A 148 -8.99 6.31 -5.67
N ALA A 149 -8.37 6.85 -4.61
CA ALA A 149 -8.31 8.28 -4.36
C ALA A 149 -7.48 9.01 -5.42
N SER A 150 -6.35 8.47 -5.82
CA SER A 150 -5.52 9.02 -6.89
C SER A 150 -6.22 8.95 -8.26
N ALA A 151 -6.96 7.89 -8.53
CA ALA A 151 -7.73 7.72 -9.75
C ALA A 151 -9.18 8.27 -9.65
N ALA A 152 -9.48 9.07 -8.63
CA ALA A 152 -10.82 9.63 -8.45
C ALA A 152 -11.37 10.39 -9.67
N PRO A 153 -10.55 11.12 -10.46
CA PRO A 153 -11.01 11.73 -11.72
C PRO A 153 -11.53 10.73 -12.75
N TYR A 154 -11.11 9.48 -12.73
CA TYR A 154 -11.62 8.41 -13.58
C TYR A 154 -12.85 7.73 -12.97
N LEU A 155 -12.88 7.55 -11.65
CA LEU A 155 -13.95 6.84 -10.95
C LEU A 155 -15.18 7.70 -10.65
N LEU A 156 -15.02 9.02 -10.46
CA LEU A 156 -16.11 9.91 -10.01
C LEU A 156 -16.63 10.86 -11.09
N THR A 157 -16.18 10.73 -12.34
CA THR A 157 -16.64 11.56 -13.46
C THR A 157 -17.97 11.11 -14.07
N SER A 158 -18.40 9.87 -13.78
CA SER A 158 -19.68 9.35 -14.29
C SER A 158 -20.86 10.26 -13.94
N SER A 159 -21.79 10.44 -14.87
CA SER A 159 -23.08 11.11 -14.62
C SER A 159 -24.04 10.25 -13.77
N ASP A 160 -23.78 8.95 -13.66
CA ASP A 160 -24.54 8.04 -12.82
C ASP A 160 -24.31 8.33 -11.33
N LEU A 161 -25.29 8.99 -10.71
CA LEU A 161 -25.26 9.35 -9.29
C LEU A 161 -25.31 8.11 -8.38
N ILE A 162 -25.94 7.03 -8.81
CA ILE A 162 -26.01 5.77 -8.03
C ILE A 162 -24.63 5.14 -7.98
N TYR A 163 -23.95 5.05 -9.10
CA TYR A 163 -22.58 4.56 -9.17
C TYR A 163 -21.62 5.42 -8.33
N ARG A 164 -21.67 6.75 -8.49
CA ARG A 164 -20.83 7.65 -7.68
C ARG A 164 -21.08 7.50 -6.18
N SER A 165 -22.33 7.33 -5.79
CA SER A 165 -22.70 7.09 -4.39
C SER A 165 -22.12 5.75 -3.89
N LYS A 166 -22.10 4.68 -4.71
CA LYS A 166 -21.48 3.40 -4.37
C LYS A 166 -19.97 3.57 -4.12
N ILE A 167 -19.26 4.31 -4.98
CA ILE A 167 -17.81 4.60 -4.83
C ILE A 167 -17.54 5.39 -3.54
N LEU A 168 -18.27 6.48 -3.30
CA LEU A 168 -18.10 7.29 -2.10
C LEU A 168 -18.44 6.52 -0.81
N ASN A 169 -19.46 5.67 -0.86
CA ASN A 169 -19.78 4.77 0.24
C ASN A 169 -18.65 3.76 0.50
N HIS A 170 -18.03 3.25 -0.55
CA HIS A 170 -16.90 2.34 -0.41
C HIS A 170 -15.70 3.01 0.26
N PHE A 171 -15.35 4.25 -0.09
CA PHE A 171 -14.35 5.03 0.62
C PHE A 171 -14.64 5.13 2.12
N ALA A 172 -15.88 5.50 2.49
CA ALA A 172 -16.27 5.62 3.89
C ALA A 172 -16.21 4.28 4.64
N ARG A 173 -16.63 3.20 4.00
CA ARG A 173 -16.57 1.84 4.58
C ARG A 173 -15.14 1.38 4.78
N THR A 174 -14.29 1.59 3.78
CA THR A 174 -12.87 1.25 3.85
C THR A 174 -12.19 2.03 4.97
N ALA A 175 -12.46 3.32 5.11
CA ALA A 175 -11.93 4.13 6.21
C ALA A 175 -12.31 3.58 7.59
N ARG A 176 -13.60 3.25 7.80
CA ARG A 176 -14.06 2.67 9.07
C ARG A 176 -13.52 1.26 9.32
N HIS A 177 -13.33 0.48 8.26
CA HIS A 177 -12.69 -0.82 8.36
C HIS A 177 -11.24 -0.67 8.81
N LEU A 178 -10.49 0.26 8.22
CA LEU A 178 -9.10 0.56 8.59
C LEU A 178 -8.98 1.05 10.03
N ASP A 179 -9.86 1.94 10.51
CA ASP A 179 -9.90 2.39 11.91
C ASP A 179 -9.96 1.22 12.89
N GLN A 180 -10.70 0.18 12.55
CA GLN A 180 -10.88 -0.98 13.43
C GLN A 180 -9.81 -2.05 13.24
N SER A 181 -9.26 -2.17 12.04
CA SER A 181 -8.30 -3.22 11.68
C SER A 181 -6.87 -2.84 12.04
N ALA A 182 -6.48 -1.58 11.87
CA ALA A 182 -5.12 -1.11 12.14
C ALA A 182 -4.70 -1.35 13.60
N VAL A 183 -5.61 -1.12 14.56
CA VAL A 183 -5.37 -1.39 15.98
C VAL A 183 -5.12 -2.88 16.27
N ARG A 184 -5.70 -3.76 15.45
CA ARG A 184 -5.68 -5.22 15.62
C ARG A 184 -4.64 -5.92 14.76
N ALA A 185 -3.92 -5.16 13.93
CA ALA A 185 -2.88 -5.71 13.08
C ALA A 185 -1.77 -6.34 13.91
N THR A 186 -1.46 -7.61 13.63
CA THR A 186 -0.42 -8.38 14.34
C THR A 186 0.92 -8.35 13.62
N LYS A 187 0.91 -8.13 12.30
CA LYS A 187 2.13 -7.99 11.50
C LYS A 187 2.55 -6.51 11.47
N PRO A 188 3.82 -6.19 11.73
CA PRO A 188 4.30 -4.81 11.75
C PRO A 188 4.01 -4.04 10.46
N PHE A 189 4.20 -4.67 9.30
CA PHE A 189 3.93 -4.03 8.01
C PHE A 189 2.44 -3.77 7.78
N ASP A 190 1.56 -4.74 8.10
CA ASP A 190 0.10 -4.57 7.99
C ASP A 190 -0.38 -3.41 8.91
N LYS A 191 0.27 -3.26 10.08
CA LYS A 191 -0.01 -2.17 11.03
C LYS A 191 0.33 -0.81 10.43
N VAL A 192 1.49 -0.70 9.78
CA VAL A 192 1.89 0.53 9.06
C VAL A 192 0.92 0.81 7.91
N CYS A 193 0.58 -0.18 7.07
CA CYS A 193 -0.40 -0.02 6.00
C CYS A 193 -1.75 0.46 6.53
N GLY A 194 -2.24 -0.17 7.58
CA GLY A 194 -3.52 0.19 8.20
C GLY A 194 -3.55 1.64 8.68
N TRP A 195 -2.54 2.06 9.41
CA TRP A 195 -2.46 3.44 9.91
C TRP A 195 -2.20 4.47 8.81
N ALA A 196 -1.41 4.14 7.79
CA ALA A 196 -1.26 4.98 6.60
C ALA A 196 -2.61 5.20 5.89
N GLY A 197 -3.42 4.13 5.76
CA GLY A 197 -4.76 4.23 5.20
C GLY A 197 -5.73 5.05 6.09
N VAL A 198 -5.62 4.97 7.42
CA VAL A 198 -6.40 5.81 8.36
C VAL A 198 -6.02 7.29 8.19
N VAL A 199 -4.74 7.60 8.09
CA VAL A 199 -4.25 8.97 7.86
C VAL A 199 -4.73 9.49 6.50
N ALA A 200 -4.58 8.70 5.42
CA ALA A 200 -5.08 9.07 4.09
C ALA A 200 -6.60 9.36 4.12
N ALA A 201 -7.38 8.48 4.76
CA ALA A 201 -8.82 8.67 4.91
C ALA A 201 -9.17 9.94 5.71
N SER A 202 -8.37 10.28 6.73
CA SER A 202 -8.56 11.49 7.53
C SER A 202 -8.30 12.78 6.75
N LEU A 203 -7.39 12.73 5.78
CA LEU A 203 -7.05 13.84 4.90
C LEU A 203 -8.09 14.03 3.79
N LEU A 204 -8.55 12.93 3.21
CA LEU A 204 -9.31 12.96 1.96
C LEU A 204 -10.84 12.87 2.14
N LEU A 205 -11.31 12.46 3.32
CA LEU A 205 -12.75 12.42 3.62
C LEU A 205 -13.17 13.58 4.55
N PRO A 206 -14.41 14.09 4.43
CA PRO A 206 -14.97 15.03 5.40
C PRO A 206 -14.91 14.48 6.83
N GLU A 207 -14.84 15.38 7.81
CA GLU A 207 -14.85 15.04 9.26
C GLU A 207 -13.64 14.22 9.76
N GLY A 208 -12.50 14.26 9.01
CA GLY A 208 -11.29 13.48 9.33
C GLY A 208 -10.40 14.00 10.47
N LYS A 209 -10.55 15.25 10.91
CA LYS A 209 -9.59 15.91 11.83
C LYS A 209 -9.34 15.17 13.15
N ALA A 210 -10.37 14.68 13.80
CA ALA A 210 -10.23 13.94 15.08
C ALA A 210 -9.49 12.61 14.91
N ARG A 211 -9.70 11.94 13.76
CA ARG A 211 -9.02 10.69 13.40
C ARG A 211 -7.55 10.91 13.06
N ARG A 212 -7.21 12.08 12.51
CA ARG A 212 -5.89 12.40 11.99
C ARG A 212 -4.81 12.34 13.06
N ALA A 213 -4.94 13.08 14.15
CA ALA A 213 -3.93 13.14 15.21
C ALA A 213 -3.62 11.75 15.79
N MET A 214 -4.66 10.94 16.03
CA MET A 214 -4.48 9.56 16.47
C MET A 214 -3.81 8.70 15.40
N GLY A 215 -4.21 8.85 14.14
CA GLY A 215 -3.65 8.11 13.00
C GLY A 215 -2.17 8.40 12.79
N GLU A 216 -1.77 9.67 12.80
CA GLU A 216 -0.39 10.12 12.65
C GLU A 216 0.49 9.60 13.81
N HIS A 217 0.04 9.76 15.06
CA HIS A 217 0.75 9.23 16.22
C HIS A 217 0.95 7.71 16.15
N SER A 218 -0.10 6.99 15.76
CA SER A 218 -0.05 5.53 15.67
C SER A 218 0.79 5.05 14.49
N LEU A 219 0.78 5.78 13.36
CA LEU A 219 1.62 5.50 12.21
C LEU A 219 3.10 5.69 12.55
N GLU A 220 3.44 6.80 13.22
CA GLU A 220 4.79 7.08 13.68
C GLU A 220 5.29 5.97 14.63
N ALA A 221 4.47 5.54 15.58
CA ALA A 221 4.81 4.43 16.46
C ALA A 221 5.02 3.12 15.70
N ALA A 222 4.14 2.80 14.75
CA ALA A 222 4.27 1.60 13.92
C ALA A 222 5.51 1.63 13.01
N LEU A 223 5.90 2.79 12.51
CA LEU A 223 7.13 2.97 11.73
C LEU A 223 8.38 2.78 12.59
N ARG A 224 8.39 3.27 13.84
CA ARG A 224 9.48 3.00 14.78
C ARG A 224 9.64 1.51 15.09
N ASP A 225 8.54 0.76 15.11
CA ASP A 225 8.57 -0.69 15.32
C ASP A 225 9.00 -1.48 14.08
N LEU A 226 8.82 -0.93 12.87
CA LEU A 226 9.09 -1.61 11.59
C LEU A 226 10.46 -1.30 11.02
N VAL A 227 10.95 -0.07 11.20
CA VAL A 227 12.11 0.47 10.48
C VAL A 227 13.30 0.60 11.42
N PHE A 228 14.42 0.00 11.02
CA PHE A 228 15.69 0.14 11.73
C PHE A 228 16.22 1.59 11.65
N PRO A 229 17.11 2.00 12.58
CA PRO A 229 17.72 3.32 12.56
C PRO A 229 18.43 3.66 11.24
N ASP A 230 19.01 2.66 10.56
CA ASP A 230 19.67 2.78 9.26
C ASP A 230 18.73 2.75 8.06
N GLY A 231 17.42 2.69 8.29
CA GLY A 231 16.38 2.75 7.25
C GLY A 231 15.96 1.41 6.67
N GLY A 232 16.54 0.31 7.09
CA GLY A 232 16.08 -1.02 6.72
C GLY A 232 14.77 -1.42 7.39
N VAL A 233 14.16 -2.54 6.99
CA VAL A 233 12.91 -3.06 7.55
C VAL A 233 13.12 -4.40 8.26
N LEU A 234 12.29 -4.70 9.26
CA LEU A 234 12.42 -5.91 10.11
C LEU A 234 12.47 -7.22 9.34
N SER A 235 11.72 -7.34 8.25
CA SER A 235 11.73 -8.55 7.41
C SER A 235 13.04 -8.76 6.65
N ARG A 236 13.91 -7.75 6.63
CA ARG A 236 15.13 -7.70 5.83
C ARG A 236 14.91 -7.91 4.33
N ALA A 237 13.65 -7.94 3.87
CA ALA A 237 13.28 -8.10 2.48
C ALA A 237 13.29 -6.75 1.74
N PRO A 238 14.14 -6.56 0.70
CA PRO A 238 14.17 -5.32 -0.08
C PRO A 238 12.84 -4.98 -0.73
N GLN A 239 12.06 -5.99 -1.13
CA GLN A 239 10.74 -5.78 -1.69
C GLN A 239 9.80 -5.09 -0.69
N GLN A 240 9.83 -5.48 0.59
CA GLN A 240 9.01 -4.83 1.61
C GLN A 240 9.46 -3.38 1.86
N LEU A 241 10.77 -3.10 1.78
CA LEU A 241 11.28 -1.74 1.85
C LEU A 241 10.80 -0.89 0.66
N MET A 242 10.78 -1.46 -0.56
CA MET A 242 10.21 -0.78 -1.73
C MET A 242 8.73 -0.48 -1.56
N GLU A 243 7.97 -1.44 -1.05
CA GLU A 243 6.53 -1.26 -0.76
C GLU A 243 6.31 -0.16 0.30
N LEU A 244 7.16 -0.11 1.32
CA LEU A 244 7.11 0.95 2.34
C LEU A 244 7.38 2.33 1.73
N ILE A 245 8.44 2.48 0.95
CA ILE A 245 8.77 3.74 0.26
C ILE A 245 7.60 4.17 -0.64
N ALA A 246 7.03 3.24 -1.41
CA ALA A 246 5.88 3.49 -2.27
C ALA A 246 4.66 3.98 -1.47
N LEU A 247 4.35 3.30 -0.37
CA LEU A 247 3.22 3.65 0.51
C LEU A 247 3.38 5.05 1.11
N LEU A 248 4.54 5.34 1.69
CA LEU A 248 4.82 6.62 2.33
C LEU A 248 4.87 7.76 1.32
N SER A 249 5.41 7.51 0.11
CA SER A 249 5.40 8.48 -0.99
C SER A 249 3.98 8.81 -1.44
N THR A 250 3.13 7.79 -1.58
CA THR A 250 1.71 7.99 -1.94
C THR A 250 0.92 8.70 -0.84
N LEU A 251 1.22 8.40 0.42
CA LEU A 251 0.63 9.11 1.55
C LEU A 251 1.06 10.58 1.59
N ARG A 252 2.33 10.89 1.29
CA ARG A 252 2.82 12.27 1.17
C ARG A 252 2.01 13.05 0.15
N GLU A 253 1.67 12.46 -1.00
CA GLU A 253 0.84 13.13 -2.01
C GLU A 253 -0.57 13.49 -1.50
N CYS A 254 -1.09 12.74 -0.51
CA CYS A 254 -2.35 13.11 0.13
C CYS A 254 -2.24 14.42 0.93
N TYR A 255 -1.13 14.66 1.63
CA TYR A 255 -0.87 15.93 2.31
C TYR A 255 -0.71 17.07 1.32
N ILE A 256 0.08 16.85 0.26
CA ILE A 256 0.31 17.85 -0.80
C ILE A 256 -1.03 18.25 -1.47
N ALA A 257 -1.85 17.28 -1.84
CA ALA A 257 -3.15 17.52 -2.47
C ALA A 257 -4.12 18.28 -1.55
N ARG A 258 -3.92 18.18 -0.22
CA ARG A 258 -4.70 18.89 0.78
C ARG A 258 -4.08 20.23 1.19
N GLN A 259 -2.91 20.58 0.66
CA GLN A 259 -2.14 21.75 1.05
C GLN A 259 -1.85 21.76 2.57
N GLU A 260 -1.61 20.59 3.12
CA GLU A 260 -1.28 20.38 4.53
C GLU A 260 0.21 20.08 4.67
N ALA A 261 0.81 20.48 5.79
CA ALA A 261 2.21 20.18 6.06
C ALA A 261 2.43 18.67 6.18
N VAL A 262 3.45 18.18 5.48
CA VAL A 262 3.89 16.78 5.61
C VAL A 262 4.60 16.61 6.95
N PRO A 263 4.22 15.67 7.81
CA PRO A 263 4.87 15.47 9.10
C PRO A 263 6.34 15.06 8.96
N ASP A 264 7.19 15.56 9.86
CA ASP A 264 8.63 15.30 9.84
C ASP A 264 8.96 13.80 9.92
N PHE A 265 8.22 13.03 10.74
CA PHE A 265 8.45 11.59 10.87
C PHE A 265 8.32 10.85 9.51
N LEU A 266 7.45 11.32 8.61
CA LEU A 266 7.25 10.75 7.29
C LEU A 266 8.45 11.06 6.38
N THR A 267 8.87 12.31 6.38
CA THR A 267 10.02 12.80 5.60
C THR A 267 11.33 12.15 6.07
N ASP A 268 11.53 12.07 7.37
CA ASP A 268 12.71 11.45 8.00
C ASP A 268 12.78 9.94 7.71
N THR A 269 11.63 9.26 7.75
CA THR A 269 11.58 7.84 7.43
C THR A 269 11.94 7.58 5.96
N LEU A 270 11.37 8.33 5.02
CA LEU A 270 11.75 8.26 3.60
C LEU A 270 13.23 8.59 3.39
N GLY A 271 13.74 9.61 4.12
CA GLY A 271 15.13 10.04 4.08
C GLY A 271 16.12 8.95 4.50
N ARG A 272 15.71 8.00 5.36
CA ARG A 272 16.51 6.84 5.77
C ARG A 272 16.27 5.62 4.89
N ASN A 273 15.04 5.38 4.46
CA ASN A 273 14.69 4.21 3.67
C ASN A 273 15.34 4.23 2.27
N VAL A 274 15.38 5.40 1.62
CA VAL A 274 15.93 5.51 0.26
C VAL A 274 17.43 5.20 0.18
N PRO A 275 18.32 5.77 1.04
CA PRO A 275 19.73 5.37 1.08
C PRO A 275 19.93 3.88 1.35
N ALA A 276 19.09 3.29 2.24
CA ALA A 276 19.14 1.87 2.56
C ALA A 276 18.79 1.02 1.33
N LEU A 277 17.73 1.35 0.60
CA LEU A 277 17.36 0.68 -0.65
C LEU A 277 18.46 0.78 -1.70
N LEU A 278 19.01 1.99 -1.92
CA LEU A 278 20.10 2.21 -2.86
C LEU A 278 21.36 1.44 -2.46
N GLY A 279 21.58 1.20 -1.17
CA GLY A 279 22.66 0.35 -0.66
C GLY A 279 22.61 -1.07 -1.19
N LEU A 280 21.44 -1.56 -1.61
CA LEU A 280 21.23 -2.90 -2.15
C LEU A 280 21.18 -2.96 -3.68
N THR A 281 21.40 -1.85 -4.38
CA THR A 281 21.45 -1.87 -5.85
C THR A 281 22.82 -2.35 -6.34
N HIS A 282 22.82 -3.13 -7.41
CA HIS A 282 24.01 -3.55 -8.14
C HIS A 282 24.62 -2.42 -8.98
N ALA A 283 25.67 -2.71 -9.73
CA ALA A 283 26.34 -1.72 -10.58
C ALA A 283 25.46 -1.23 -11.75
N ASP A 284 24.53 -2.08 -12.21
CA ASP A 284 23.53 -1.76 -13.23
C ASP A 284 22.31 -0.99 -12.68
N GLY A 285 22.28 -0.70 -11.37
CA GLY A 285 21.15 -0.04 -10.70
C GLY A 285 20.01 -0.97 -10.31
N GLY A 286 20.02 -2.22 -10.76
CA GLY A 286 19.01 -3.23 -10.40
C GLY A 286 19.18 -3.72 -8.96
N LEU A 287 18.14 -4.37 -8.43
CA LEU A 287 18.12 -4.89 -7.06
C LEU A 287 18.38 -6.40 -7.06
N GLY A 288 19.27 -6.85 -6.17
CA GLY A 288 19.55 -8.26 -5.97
C GLY A 288 18.42 -9.05 -5.32
N ALA A 289 18.45 -10.36 -5.52
CA ALA A 289 17.43 -11.28 -5.00
C ALA A 289 17.74 -11.68 -3.54
N TRP A 290 17.42 -10.79 -2.59
CA TRP A 290 17.61 -11.02 -1.16
C TRP A 290 16.29 -11.34 -0.46
N GLN A 291 16.32 -12.25 0.51
CA GLN A 291 15.18 -12.55 1.40
C GLN A 291 13.85 -12.78 0.64
N GLY A 292 13.89 -13.55 -0.44
CA GLY A 292 12.72 -13.84 -1.27
C GLY A 292 12.32 -12.73 -2.26
N CYS A 293 13.07 -11.63 -2.33
CA CYS A 293 12.91 -10.63 -3.38
C CYS A 293 13.43 -11.21 -4.71
N GLY A 294 12.64 -11.11 -5.77
CA GLY A 294 13.11 -11.36 -7.13
C GLY A 294 13.96 -10.21 -7.66
N HIS A 295 14.56 -10.41 -8.85
CA HIS A 295 15.26 -9.33 -9.55
C HIS A 295 14.32 -8.17 -9.84
N VAL A 296 14.79 -6.95 -9.58
CA VAL A 296 14.08 -5.71 -9.89
C VAL A 296 14.96 -4.85 -10.78
N ALA A 297 14.41 -4.44 -11.92
CA ALA A 297 15.12 -3.60 -12.88
C ALA A 297 15.38 -2.19 -12.32
N SER A 298 16.47 -1.55 -12.82
CA SER A 298 16.90 -0.21 -12.40
C SER A 298 15.82 0.84 -12.56
N GLU A 299 15.08 0.80 -13.66
CA GLU A 299 14.04 1.78 -13.98
C GLU A 299 12.94 1.82 -12.90
N ARG A 300 12.63 0.67 -12.31
CA ARG A 300 11.65 0.58 -11.23
C ARG A 300 12.19 1.18 -9.93
N ILE A 301 13.48 0.99 -9.65
CA ILE A 301 14.15 1.60 -8.50
C ILE A 301 14.23 3.12 -8.67
N GLU A 302 14.65 3.59 -9.84
CA GLU A 302 14.74 5.02 -10.17
C GLU A 302 13.39 5.71 -10.04
N ALA A 303 12.34 5.12 -10.61
CA ALA A 303 10.97 5.63 -10.49
C ALA A 303 10.51 5.73 -9.03
N LEU A 304 10.85 4.73 -8.20
CA LEU A 304 10.51 4.74 -6.78
C LEU A 304 11.27 5.82 -6.01
N VAL A 305 12.57 5.97 -6.28
CA VAL A 305 13.41 7.03 -5.69
C VAL A 305 12.87 8.40 -6.09
N GLN A 306 12.54 8.60 -7.36
CA GLN A 306 11.92 9.84 -7.84
C GLN A 306 10.58 10.12 -7.13
N ALA A 307 9.72 9.11 -7.02
CA ALA A 307 8.44 9.19 -6.31
C ALA A 307 8.61 9.60 -4.85
N SER A 308 9.69 9.16 -4.19
CA SER A 308 9.98 9.52 -2.80
C SER A 308 10.36 10.99 -2.62
N GLY A 309 10.84 11.66 -3.69
CA GLY A 309 11.38 13.03 -3.63
C GLY A 309 12.71 13.13 -2.87
N VAL A 310 13.30 12.02 -2.45
CA VAL A 310 14.56 11.98 -1.70
C VAL A 310 15.73 11.86 -2.66
N ARG A 311 16.73 12.73 -2.49
CA ARG A 311 18.02 12.63 -3.18
C ARG A 311 19.06 12.10 -2.20
N ALA A 312 19.55 10.92 -2.46
CA ALA A 312 20.49 10.24 -1.56
C ALA A 312 21.57 9.47 -2.32
N ARG A 313 22.63 9.15 -1.59
CA ARG A 313 23.66 8.21 -2.04
C ARG A 313 23.39 6.84 -1.42
N PRO A 314 23.84 5.74 -2.05
CA PRO A 314 23.75 4.41 -1.48
C PRO A 314 24.37 4.34 -0.09
N LEU A 315 23.67 3.75 0.87
CA LEU A 315 24.22 3.46 2.20
C LEU A 315 25.30 2.36 2.04
N ARG A 316 26.47 2.59 2.62
CA ARG A 316 27.60 1.64 2.53
C ARG A 316 27.51 0.56 3.60
N GLN A 317 27.09 0.93 4.78
CA GLN A 317 27.00 0.04 5.94
C GLN A 317 25.64 0.21 6.62
N ALA A 318 24.81 -0.79 6.53
CA ALA A 318 23.55 -0.90 7.22
C ALA A 318 23.76 -1.81 8.46
N LEU A 319 24.24 -1.22 9.54
CA LEU A 319 24.67 -1.96 10.74
C LEU A 319 23.53 -2.66 11.44
N ASP A 320 22.34 -2.03 11.47
CA ASP A 320 21.15 -2.58 12.12
C ASP A 320 20.43 -3.55 11.18
N TRP A 321 20.36 -3.21 9.90
CA TRP A 321 19.72 -4.05 8.88
C TRP A 321 20.58 -5.23 8.43
N GLY A 322 21.94 -5.11 8.62
CA GLY A 322 22.90 -6.17 8.41
C GLY A 322 23.41 -6.30 6.98
N TYR A 323 23.15 -5.34 6.09
CA TYR A 323 23.71 -5.33 4.74
C TYR A 323 24.95 -4.44 4.66
N GLN A 324 25.96 -4.91 3.91
CA GLN A 324 27.21 -4.20 3.66
C GLN A 324 27.41 -4.04 2.16
N ARG A 325 27.87 -2.86 1.73
CA ARG A 325 28.18 -2.54 0.35
C ARG A 325 29.60 -2.03 0.22
N VAL A 326 30.39 -2.66 -0.62
CA VAL A 326 31.72 -2.19 -1.01
C VAL A 326 31.74 -1.93 -2.51
N SER A 327 32.29 -0.80 -2.93
CA SER A 327 32.42 -0.44 -4.34
C SER A 327 33.89 -0.16 -4.68
N ALA A 328 34.38 -0.74 -5.74
CA ALA A 328 35.72 -0.52 -6.25
C ALA A 328 35.66 -0.43 -7.80
N GLY A 329 35.79 0.79 -8.34
CA GLY A 329 35.58 1.03 -9.78
C GLY A 329 34.14 0.61 -10.18
N PRO A 330 34.02 -0.22 -11.25
CA PRO A 330 32.72 -0.72 -11.70
C PRO A 330 32.17 -1.88 -10.84
N ALA A 331 33.00 -2.45 -9.96
CA ALA A 331 32.61 -3.61 -9.16
C ALA A 331 31.84 -3.17 -7.90
N VAL A 332 30.74 -3.86 -7.62
CA VAL A 332 29.97 -3.71 -6.40
C VAL A 332 29.84 -5.07 -5.74
N LEU A 333 30.31 -5.15 -4.50
CA LEU A 333 30.09 -6.30 -3.62
C LEU A 333 29.03 -5.96 -2.58
N GLN A 334 28.05 -6.82 -2.44
CA GLN A 334 27.05 -6.76 -1.40
C GLN A 334 27.11 -8.00 -0.53
N VAL A 335 27.03 -7.83 0.76
CA VAL A 335 27.09 -8.93 1.74
C VAL A 335 25.90 -8.82 2.66
N ASP A 336 25.13 -9.90 2.76
CA ASP A 336 24.16 -10.09 3.83
C ASP A 336 24.87 -10.69 5.04
N ALA A 337 25.17 -9.86 6.04
CA ALA A 337 25.86 -10.23 7.26
C ALA A 337 24.92 -10.18 8.50
N GLY A 338 23.62 -9.99 8.29
CA GLY A 338 22.66 -9.94 9.38
C GLY A 338 22.11 -11.30 9.77
N PRO A 339 21.47 -11.41 10.94
CA PRO A 339 20.78 -12.63 11.35
C PRO A 339 19.59 -12.93 10.44
N PRO A 340 19.10 -14.18 10.39
CA PRO A 340 17.83 -14.48 9.73
C PRO A 340 16.72 -13.55 10.22
N PRO A 341 15.81 -13.11 9.34
CA PRO A 341 14.68 -12.28 9.77
C PRO A 341 13.81 -13.03 10.76
N HIS A 342 13.26 -12.30 11.71
CA HIS A 342 12.26 -12.87 12.63
C HIS A 342 10.99 -13.24 11.84
N ALA A 343 10.55 -14.50 11.95
CA ALA A 343 9.39 -15.04 11.28
C ALA A 343 8.06 -14.46 11.82
#